data_2c7bc5c376bf81c0571b8badc38887a2
#
_entry.id   2c7bc5c376bf81c0571b8badc38887a2
#
_cell.length_a   1.000
_cell.length_b   1.000
_cell.length_c   1.000
_cell.angle_alpha   90.00
_cell.angle_beta   90.00
_cell.angle_gamma   90.00
#
_symmetry.space_group_name_H-M   'P 1'
#
loop_
_entity.id
_entity.type
_entity.pdbx_description
1 polymer ?
#
loop_
_entity_poly.entity_id
_entity_poly.type
_entity_poly.pdbx_seq_one_letter_code
_entity_poly.pdbx_strand_id
1 'polypeptide(L)' 'MKGEQIQAEMIQLLKQQTEAVEKEVFGGLTDAEEQEYGERKERISELQTKLHIKPTV' A
#
# COMPACT_ATOMS: atom_id res chain seq x y z
N MET A 1 -14.15 -7.42 -13.97
CA MET A 1 -13.05 -6.99 -14.84
C MET A 1 -11.77 -6.85 -14.04
N LYS A 2 -10.64 -7.11 -14.69
CA LYS A 2 -9.35 -7.11 -13.99
C LYS A 2 -8.98 -5.75 -13.40
N GLY A 3 -9.32 -4.66 -14.09
CA GLY A 3 -9.02 -3.32 -13.61
C GLY A 3 -9.72 -2.98 -12.32
N GLU A 4 -10.96 -3.42 -12.17
CA GLU A 4 -11.71 -3.17 -10.95
C GLU A 4 -11.13 -3.91 -9.76
N GLN A 5 -10.67 -5.15 -9.99
CA GLN A 5 -10.05 -5.94 -8.95
C GLN A 5 -8.73 -5.32 -8.49
N ILE A 6 -7.95 -4.81 -9.44
CA ILE A 6 -6.70 -4.15 -9.12
C ILE A 6 -6.95 -2.87 -8.31
N GLN A 7 -7.94 -2.10 -8.71
CA GLN A 7 -8.30 -0.89 -7.97
C GLN A 7 -8.75 -1.21 -6.55
N ALA A 8 -9.59 -2.24 -6.39
CA ALA A 8 -10.08 -2.64 -5.08
C ALA A 8 -8.92 -3.08 -4.17
N GLU A 9 -8.01 -3.86 -4.72
CA GLU A 9 -6.82 -4.29 -3.96
C GLU A 9 -5.98 -3.09 -3.56
N MET A 10 -5.79 -2.14 -4.48
CA MET A 10 -4.99 -0.96 -4.22
C MET A 10 -5.59 -0.10 -3.11
N ILE A 11 -6.90 0.10 -3.14
CA ILE A 11 -7.60 0.86 -2.11
C ILE A 11 -7.41 0.20 -0.75
N GLN A 12 -7.56 -1.11 -0.70
CA GLN A 12 -7.39 -1.86 0.55
C GLN A 12 -5.96 -1.74 1.08
N LEU A 13 -4.98 -1.85 0.20
CA LEU A 13 -3.58 -1.72 0.59
C LEU A 13 -3.26 -0.30 1.09
N LEU A 14 -3.80 0.70 0.41
CA LEU A 14 -3.61 2.09 0.84
C LEU A 14 -4.21 2.34 2.21
N LYS A 15 -5.38 1.76 2.47
CA LYS A 15 -6.01 1.87 3.78
C LYS A 15 -5.14 1.23 4.85
N GLN A 16 -4.57 0.06 4.57
CA GLN A 16 -3.67 -0.60 5.50
C GLN A 16 -2.41 0.22 5.76
N GLN A 17 -1.88 0.87 4.72
CA GLN A 17 -0.71 1.74 4.88
C GLN A 17 -1.03 2.93 5.78
N THR A 18 -2.21 3.53 5.60
CA THR A 18 -2.64 4.63 6.46
C THR A 18 -2.71 4.20 7.91
N GLU A 19 -3.29 3.03 8.18
CA GLU A 19 -3.37 2.49 9.53
C GLU A 19 -1.99 2.24 10.11
N ALA A 20 -1.06 1.76 9.31
CA ALA A 20 0.31 1.50 9.75
C ALA A 20 1.02 2.81 10.11
N VAL A 21 0.83 3.85 9.31
CA VAL A 21 1.41 5.17 9.62
C VAL A 21 0.87 5.72 10.93
N GLU A 22 -0.43 5.61 11.15
CA GLU A 22 -1.04 6.05 12.39
C GLU A 22 -0.47 5.28 13.59
N LYS A 23 -0.31 3.98 13.44
CA LYS A 23 0.25 3.16 14.50
C LYS A 23 1.69 3.54 14.80
N GLU A 24 2.47 3.86 13.78
CA GLU A 24 3.84 4.31 13.96
C GLU A 24 3.91 5.58 14.80
N VAL A 25 3.00 6.52 14.56
CA VAL A 25 2.95 7.77 15.31
C VAL A 25 2.63 7.51 16.78
N PHE A 26 1.77 6.54 17.08
CA PHE A 26 1.31 6.30 18.44
C PHE A 26 2.18 5.36 19.25
N GLY A 27 2.90 4.47 18.63
CA GLY A 27 3.67 3.49 19.39
C GLY A 27 4.81 2.85 18.64
N GLY A 28 4.89 3.13 17.37
CA GLY A 28 5.89 2.52 16.51
C GLY A 28 5.41 1.17 15.97
N LEU A 29 6.12 0.69 14.97
CA LEU A 29 5.84 -0.60 14.34
C LEU A 29 6.86 -1.63 14.83
N THR A 30 6.40 -2.87 14.97
CA THR A 30 7.33 -3.98 15.19
C THR A 30 8.09 -4.26 13.90
N ASP A 31 9.17 -5.04 14.00
CA ASP A 31 9.96 -5.39 12.82
C ASP A 31 9.11 -6.09 11.77
N ALA A 32 8.22 -7.00 12.21
CA ALA A 32 7.33 -7.69 11.29
C ALA A 32 6.37 -6.72 10.60
N GLU A 33 5.86 -5.76 11.34
CA GLU A 33 4.95 -4.76 10.79
C GLU A 33 5.66 -3.82 9.80
N GLU A 34 6.90 -3.47 10.08
CA GLU A 34 7.70 -2.67 9.16
C GLU A 34 7.95 -3.42 7.86
N GLN A 35 8.23 -4.72 7.96
CA GLN A 35 8.43 -5.54 6.77
C GLN A 35 7.16 -5.63 5.95
N GLU A 36 6.02 -5.84 6.58
CA GLU A 36 4.74 -5.86 5.89
C GLU A 36 4.44 -4.53 5.21
N TYR A 37 4.77 -3.44 5.87
CA TYR A 37 4.59 -2.11 5.30
C TYR A 37 5.41 -1.95 4.02
N GLY A 38 6.66 -2.37 4.05
CA GLY A 38 7.54 -2.32 2.89
C GLY A 38 7.01 -3.17 1.73
N GLU A 39 6.56 -4.38 2.04
CA GLU A 39 6.01 -5.28 1.03
C GLU A 39 4.74 -4.70 0.40
N ARG A 40 3.86 -4.13 1.23
CA ARG A 40 2.65 -3.49 0.71
C ARG A 40 2.99 -2.29 -0.18
N LYS A 41 3.99 -1.52 0.20
CA LYS A 41 4.43 -0.38 -0.60
C LYS A 41 4.88 -0.82 -1.98
N GLU A 42 5.65 -1.90 -2.04
CA GLU A 42 6.09 -2.45 -3.31
C GLU A 42 4.90 -2.96 -4.14
N ARG A 43 3.96 -3.63 -3.49
CA ARG A 43 2.78 -4.13 -4.18
C ARG A 43 1.94 -3.00 -4.75
N ILE A 44 1.77 -1.93 -3.99
CA ILE A 44 1.05 -0.75 -4.47
C ILE A 44 1.72 -0.17 -5.71
N SER A 45 3.05 -0.10 -5.70
CA SER A 45 3.80 0.38 -6.85
C SER A 45 3.58 -0.50 -8.08
N GLU A 46 3.57 -1.82 -7.90
CA GLU A 46 3.29 -2.75 -8.99
C GLU A 46 1.88 -2.55 -9.56
N LEU A 47 0.90 -2.38 -8.67
CA LEU A 47 -0.47 -2.19 -9.11
C LEU A 47 -0.65 -0.87 -9.85
N GLN A 48 0.04 0.17 -9.41
CA GLN A 48 0.03 1.45 -10.12
C GLN A 48 0.57 1.29 -11.54
N THR A 49 1.64 0.52 -11.68
CA THR A 49 2.22 0.24 -12.99
C THR A 49 1.24 -0.52 -13.86
N LYS A 50 0.53 -1.51 -13.30
CA LYS A 50 -0.45 -2.29 -14.05
C LYS A 50 -1.63 -1.44 -14.50
N LEU A 51 -2.00 -0.44 -13.73
CA LEU A 51 -3.08 0.47 -14.08
C LEU A 51 -2.60 1.62 -14.98
N HIS A 52 -1.33 1.64 -15.30
CA HIS A 52 -0.71 2.70 -16.10
C HIS A 52 -0.85 4.08 -15.46
N ILE A 53 -0.92 4.13 -14.14
CA ILE A 53 -0.95 5.38 -13.41
C ILE A 53 0.48 5.87 -13.26
N LYS A 54 0.78 6.98 -13.89
CA LYS A 54 2.12 7.54 -13.78
C LYS A 54 2.20 8.35 -12.50
N PRO A 55 3.29 8.21 -11.73
CA PRO A 55 3.45 9.04 -10.55
C PRO A 55 3.57 10.50 -10.95
N THR A 56 2.91 11.34 -10.20
CA THR A 56 3.00 12.77 -10.40
C THR A 56 4.34 13.25 -9.88
N VAL A 57 5.11 13.82 -10.75
CA VAL A 57 6.42 14.33 -10.38
C VAL A 57 6.34 15.83 -10.16
#